data_18fc129d430c4923a470cfd6f161cf13
#
_entry.id   18fc129d430c4923a470cfd6f161cf13
#
_cell.length_a   1.000
_cell.length_b   1.000
_cell.length_c   1.000
_cell.angle_alpha   90.00
_cell.angle_beta   90.00
_cell.angle_gamma   90.00
#
_symmetry.space_group_name_H-M   'P 1'
#
loop_
_entity.id
_entity.type
_entity.pdbx_description
1 polymer ?
#
loop_
_entity_poly.entity_id
_entity_poly.type
_entity_poly.pdbx_seq_one_letter_code
_entity_poly.pdbx_strand_id
1 'polypeptide(L)'
;MDNWTVSQAYFMCVTEIEGDILKWDMKKAVSLIVAEIYDLYETKNININGDKFSILENIPKDKEYMMPLFSYISQNGVNDIKKVVEHYVCSADGTEFLNIVNAMGEYLSKAREMKIKNVGFFKKKKLFIPMKSCLDDIVIKFSDIVFSNTIMSEYDVLLTTLLNENISIESYFYYTKWPEAKEIIEKTMQFPRAKKV
;
A
#
# COMPACT_ATOMS: atom_id res chain seq x y z
N MET A 1 13.77 -11.76 4.22
CA MET A 1 12.97 -10.87 5.00
C MET A 1 11.87 -10.32 4.15
N ASP A 2 10.86 -10.28 4.02
CA ASP A 2 9.75 -9.47 3.51
C ASP A 2 8.61 -10.36 3.11
N ASN A 3 7.78 -10.63 4.16
CA ASN A 3 6.57 -11.41 3.94
C ASN A 3 5.53 -10.62 3.14
N TRP A 4 5.64 -9.28 3.08
CA TRP A 4 4.66 -8.40 2.41
C TRP A 4 5.33 -7.36 1.53
N THR A 5 4.66 -7.02 0.42
CA THR A 5 5.00 -5.86 -0.41
C THR A 5 4.54 -4.57 0.27
N VAL A 6 4.95 -3.40 -0.26
CA VAL A 6 4.53 -2.11 0.29
C VAL A 6 3.01 -1.98 0.28
N SER A 7 2.37 -2.35 -0.83
CA SER A 7 0.91 -2.25 -0.95
C SER A 7 0.17 -3.19 -0.01
N GLN A 8 0.67 -4.41 0.22
CA GLN A 8 0.09 -5.38 1.15
C GLN A 8 0.19 -4.89 2.60
N ALA A 9 1.38 -4.45 3.03
CA ALA A 9 1.59 -3.92 4.36
C ALA A 9 0.74 -2.66 4.60
N TYR A 10 0.76 -1.72 3.65
CA TYR A 10 -0.07 -0.52 3.71
C TYR A 10 -1.56 -0.86 3.80
N PHE A 11 -2.06 -1.75 2.93
CA PHE A 11 -3.46 -2.16 2.91
C PHE A 11 -3.91 -2.72 4.26
N MET A 12 -3.13 -3.62 4.87
CA MET A 12 -3.43 -4.18 6.20
C MET A 12 -3.51 -3.09 7.26
N CYS A 13 -2.59 -2.13 7.27
CA CYS A 13 -2.59 -1.06 8.26
C CYS A 13 -3.79 -0.11 8.12
N VAL A 14 -4.17 0.26 6.90
CA VAL A 14 -5.27 1.21 6.69
C VAL A 14 -6.66 0.58 6.83
N THR A 15 -6.78 -0.75 6.74
CA THR A 15 -8.03 -1.48 6.95
C THR A 15 -8.23 -1.95 8.40
N GLU A 16 -7.22 -1.78 9.26
CA GLU A 16 -7.21 -2.27 10.65
C GLU A 16 -8.48 -1.96 11.43
N ILE A 17 -8.92 -0.70 11.41
CA ILE A 17 -9.99 -0.20 12.29
C ILE A 17 -11.37 -0.57 11.76
N GLU A 18 -11.59 -0.41 10.48
CA GLU A 18 -12.92 -0.51 9.86
C GLU A 18 -13.09 -1.74 8.95
N GLY A 19 -12.03 -2.45 8.68
CA GLY A 19 -12.00 -3.59 7.75
C GLY A 19 -12.21 -3.17 6.29
N ASP A 20 -12.13 -1.86 5.99
CA ASP A 20 -12.43 -1.32 4.66
C ASP A 20 -11.66 -0.02 4.41
N ILE A 21 -11.15 0.13 3.21
CA ILE A 21 -10.70 1.43 2.72
C ILE A 21 -11.91 2.13 2.15
N LEU A 22 -12.37 3.16 2.84
CA LEU A 22 -13.50 3.95 2.38
C LEU A 22 -13.15 4.60 1.05
N LYS A 23 -13.98 4.38 0.02
CA LYS A 23 -13.78 4.96 -1.31
C LYS A 23 -13.74 6.50 -1.31
N TRP A 24 -14.26 7.11 -0.24
CA TRP A 24 -14.29 8.56 -0.04
C TRP A 24 -12.99 9.12 0.58
N ASP A 25 -12.13 8.27 1.13
CA ASP A 25 -10.82 8.68 1.60
C ASP A 25 -9.83 8.68 0.43
N MET A 26 -9.82 9.78 -0.29
CA MET A 26 -8.96 9.96 -1.47
C MET A 26 -7.47 9.77 -1.15
N LYS A 27 -7.03 10.18 0.04
CA LYS A 27 -5.62 10.03 0.42
C LYS A 27 -5.23 8.55 0.50
N LYS A 28 -6.02 7.74 1.23
CA LYS A 28 -5.78 6.31 1.35
C LYS A 28 -5.85 5.60 -0.01
N ALA A 29 -6.80 6.00 -0.86
CA ALA A 29 -6.92 5.45 -2.21
C ALA A 29 -5.69 5.76 -3.07
N VAL A 30 -5.27 7.03 -3.13
CA VAL A 30 -4.05 7.45 -3.84
C VAL A 30 -2.84 6.67 -3.34
N SER A 31 -2.68 6.57 -2.03
CA SER A 31 -1.53 5.89 -1.42
C SER A 31 -1.48 4.40 -1.74
N LEU A 32 -2.64 3.72 -1.79
CA LEU A 32 -2.68 2.31 -2.19
C LEU A 32 -2.27 2.13 -3.65
N ILE A 33 -2.75 3.00 -4.55
CA ILE A 33 -2.39 2.94 -5.97
C ILE A 33 -0.89 3.20 -6.16
N VAL A 34 -0.33 4.19 -5.46
CA VAL A 34 1.10 4.49 -5.49
C VAL A 34 1.92 3.32 -4.96
N ALA A 35 1.48 2.69 -3.88
CA ALA A 35 2.12 1.49 -3.34
C ALA A 35 2.11 0.32 -4.34
N GLU A 36 1.00 0.06 -5.03
CA GLU A 36 0.93 -0.99 -6.06
C GLU A 36 1.80 -0.66 -7.28
N ILE A 37 1.89 0.61 -7.70
CA ILE A 37 2.80 1.04 -8.79
C ILE A 37 4.25 0.76 -8.38
N TYR A 38 4.61 1.06 -7.13
CA TYR A 38 5.94 0.76 -6.61
C TYR A 38 6.21 -0.75 -6.59
N ASP A 39 5.26 -1.57 -6.15
CA ASP A 39 5.40 -3.01 -6.15
C ASP A 39 5.58 -3.59 -7.57
N LEU A 40 4.87 -3.04 -8.57
CA LEU A 40 5.08 -3.37 -9.98
C LEU A 40 6.48 -3.01 -10.47
N TYR A 41 7.04 -1.90 -10.00
CA TYR A 41 8.40 -1.48 -10.30
C TYR A 41 9.44 -2.41 -9.66
N GLU A 42 9.32 -2.68 -8.36
CA GLU A 42 10.23 -3.58 -7.63
C GLU A 42 10.22 -5.01 -8.19
N THR A 43 9.07 -5.47 -8.67
CA THR A 43 8.93 -6.80 -9.28
C THR A 43 9.30 -6.82 -10.75
N LYS A 44 9.80 -5.70 -11.30
CA LYS A 44 10.25 -5.54 -12.70
C LYS A 44 9.14 -5.77 -13.73
N ASN A 45 7.88 -5.59 -13.35
CA ASN A 45 6.77 -5.63 -14.31
C ASN A 45 6.70 -4.31 -15.10
N ILE A 46 7.11 -3.21 -14.47
CA ILE A 46 7.25 -1.90 -15.11
C ILE A 46 8.62 -1.28 -14.81
N ASN A 47 9.04 -0.37 -15.67
CA ASN A 47 10.15 0.54 -15.39
C ASN A 47 9.63 1.97 -15.29
N ILE A 48 10.12 2.74 -14.31
CA ILE A 48 9.69 4.12 -14.03
C ILE A 48 10.80 5.08 -14.46
N ASN A 49 10.43 6.13 -15.21
CA ASN A 49 11.32 7.22 -15.60
C ASN A 49 10.60 8.58 -15.44
N GLY A 50 10.87 9.26 -14.34
CA GLY A 50 10.10 10.43 -13.91
C GLY A 50 8.65 10.04 -13.62
N ASP A 51 7.71 10.74 -14.26
CA ASP A 51 6.25 10.47 -14.13
C ASP A 51 5.75 9.44 -15.14
N LYS A 52 6.65 8.88 -15.96
CA LYS A 52 6.31 7.90 -16.99
C LYS A 52 6.76 6.52 -16.59
N PHE A 53 6.05 5.53 -17.10
CA PHE A 53 6.47 4.14 -16.99
C PHE A 53 6.31 3.38 -18.31
N SER A 54 7.02 2.27 -18.42
CA SER A 54 6.93 1.32 -19.52
C SER A 54 6.76 -0.08 -18.96
N ILE A 55 6.00 -0.92 -19.67
CA ILE A 55 5.80 -2.32 -19.29
C ILE A 55 7.04 -3.11 -19.70
N LEU A 56 7.52 -3.95 -18.80
CA LEU A 56 8.64 -4.85 -19.03
C LEU A 56 8.18 -6.30 -19.14
N GLU A 57 7.45 -6.79 -18.15
CA GLU A 57 7.04 -8.18 -18.04
C GLU A 57 5.60 -8.32 -17.53
N ASN A 58 4.98 -9.46 -17.81
CA ASN A 58 3.67 -9.79 -17.27
C ASN A 58 3.75 -10.11 -15.76
N ILE A 59 2.63 -9.91 -15.06
CA ILE A 59 2.53 -10.26 -13.65
C ILE A 59 2.59 -11.79 -13.49
N PRO A 60 3.45 -12.30 -12.57
CA PRO A 60 3.47 -13.70 -12.20
C PRO A 60 2.18 -14.11 -11.44
N LYS A 61 1.81 -15.39 -11.52
CA LYS A 61 0.56 -15.90 -10.95
C LYS A 61 0.44 -15.71 -9.44
N ASP A 62 1.53 -15.71 -8.74
CA ASP A 62 1.58 -15.49 -7.28
C ASP A 62 1.35 -14.03 -6.86
N LYS A 63 1.17 -13.12 -7.85
CA LYS A 63 0.92 -11.68 -7.63
C LYS A 63 -0.35 -11.19 -8.35
N GLU A 64 -1.33 -12.08 -8.52
CA GLU A 64 -2.58 -11.78 -9.22
C GLU A 64 -3.36 -10.59 -8.63
N TYR A 65 -3.12 -10.21 -7.37
CA TYR A 65 -3.77 -9.05 -6.75
C TYR A 65 -3.45 -7.72 -7.45
N MET A 66 -2.31 -7.62 -8.16
CA MET A 66 -1.95 -6.42 -8.94
C MET A 66 -2.61 -6.38 -10.32
N MET A 67 -3.31 -7.45 -10.73
CA MET A 67 -3.90 -7.53 -12.07
C MET A 67 -4.87 -6.41 -12.42
N PRO A 68 -5.73 -5.90 -11.51
CA PRO A 68 -6.63 -4.79 -11.86
C PRO A 68 -5.85 -3.57 -12.36
N LEU A 69 -4.81 -3.15 -11.62
CA LEU A 69 -3.96 -2.03 -11.97
C LEU A 69 -3.15 -2.29 -13.23
N PHE A 70 -2.49 -3.44 -13.31
CA PHE A 70 -1.64 -3.81 -14.45
C PHE A 70 -2.45 -3.95 -15.75
N SER A 71 -3.65 -4.54 -15.69
CA SER A 71 -4.51 -4.67 -16.86
C SER A 71 -4.94 -3.30 -17.41
N TYR A 72 -5.27 -2.37 -16.53
CA TYR A 72 -5.60 -1.01 -16.95
C TYR A 72 -4.43 -0.33 -17.68
N ILE A 73 -3.24 -0.42 -17.11
CA ILE A 73 -2.01 0.13 -17.68
C ILE A 73 -1.73 -0.49 -19.06
N SER A 74 -1.77 -1.82 -19.15
CA SER A 74 -1.37 -2.56 -20.35
C SER A 74 -2.37 -2.43 -21.50
N GLN A 75 -3.67 -2.48 -21.20
CA GLN A 75 -4.72 -2.46 -22.23
C GLN A 75 -4.97 -1.05 -22.79
N ASN A 76 -4.82 -0.02 -21.97
CA ASN A 76 -5.11 1.35 -22.38
C ASN A 76 -3.88 2.13 -22.85
N GLY A 77 -2.69 1.50 -22.86
CA GLY A 77 -1.45 2.16 -23.26
C GLY A 77 -1.11 3.38 -22.39
N VAL A 78 -1.63 3.43 -21.17
CA VAL A 78 -1.37 4.51 -20.23
C VAL A 78 0.05 4.36 -19.71
N ASN A 79 0.83 5.42 -19.84
CA ASN A 79 2.23 5.45 -19.41
C ASN A 79 2.55 6.60 -18.44
N ASP A 80 1.55 7.15 -17.79
CA ASP A 80 1.63 8.35 -16.94
C ASP A 80 1.02 8.02 -15.57
N ILE A 81 1.83 8.13 -14.51
CA ILE A 81 1.44 7.79 -13.13
C ILE A 81 0.22 8.63 -12.71
N LYS A 82 0.21 9.92 -13.02
CA LYS A 82 -0.89 10.80 -12.65
C LYS A 82 -2.22 10.35 -13.27
N LYS A 83 -2.20 9.96 -14.56
CA LYS A 83 -3.40 9.46 -15.25
C LYS A 83 -3.91 8.16 -14.64
N VAL A 84 -3.01 7.28 -14.20
CA VAL A 84 -3.41 6.05 -13.49
C VAL A 84 -4.10 6.39 -12.18
N VAL A 85 -3.50 7.25 -11.36
CA VAL A 85 -4.09 7.69 -10.09
C VAL A 85 -5.44 8.35 -10.32
N GLU A 86 -5.55 9.29 -11.26
CA GLU A 86 -6.79 9.98 -11.59
C GLU A 86 -7.90 9.01 -12.01
N HIS A 87 -7.59 8.00 -12.83
CA HIS A 87 -8.57 7.00 -13.25
C HIS A 87 -9.22 6.29 -12.07
N TYR A 88 -8.42 5.82 -11.12
CA TYR A 88 -8.94 5.05 -9.98
C TYR A 88 -9.62 5.91 -8.90
N VAL A 89 -9.13 7.13 -8.71
CA VAL A 89 -9.61 8.01 -7.63
C VAL A 89 -10.78 8.88 -8.07
N CYS A 90 -10.80 9.30 -9.34
CA CYS A 90 -11.83 10.20 -9.87
C CYS A 90 -12.98 9.45 -10.56
N SER A 91 -12.99 8.11 -10.61
CA SER A 91 -14.08 7.36 -11.20
C SER A 91 -15.40 7.62 -10.44
N ALA A 92 -16.44 7.96 -11.18
CA ALA A 92 -17.71 8.45 -10.61
C ALA A 92 -18.39 7.48 -9.64
N ASP A 93 -18.26 6.16 -9.87
CA ASP A 93 -18.87 5.11 -9.05
C ASP A 93 -17.89 4.40 -8.11
N GLY A 94 -16.58 4.68 -8.26
CA GLY A 94 -15.51 4.05 -7.48
C GLY A 94 -15.34 2.54 -7.71
N THR A 95 -15.98 1.97 -8.75
CA THR A 95 -15.92 0.53 -9.03
C THR A 95 -14.52 0.07 -9.34
N GLU A 96 -13.76 0.84 -10.08
CA GLU A 96 -12.38 0.50 -10.47
C GLU A 96 -11.47 0.39 -9.24
N PHE A 97 -11.56 1.34 -8.32
CA PHE A 97 -10.82 1.28 -7.07
C PHE A 97 -11.26 0.09 -6.20
N LEU A 98 -12.56 -0.22 -6.15
CA LEU A 98 -13.06 -1.40 -5.45
C LEU A 98 -12.54 -2.71 -6.03
N ASN A 99 -12.23 -2.78 -7.33
CA ASN A 99 -11.59 -3.95 -7.93
C ASN A 99 -10.18 -4.17 -7.36
N ILE A 100 -9.39 -3.11 -7.18
CA ILE A 100 -8.08 -3.18 -6.51
C ILE A 100 -8.24 -3.68 -5.06
N VAL A 101 -9.13 -3.03 -4.29
CA VAL A 101 -9.40 -3.39 -2.88
C VAL A 101 -9.82 -4.87 -2.75
N ASN A 102 -10.72 -5.32 -3.62
CA ASN A 102 -11.20 -6.70 -3.59
C ASN A 102 -10.08 -7.69 -3.97
N ALA A 103 -9.31 -7.41 -5.02
CA ALA A 103 -8.23 -8.29 -5.45
C ALA A 103 -7.17 -8.46 -4.36
N MET A 104 -6.73 -7.36 -3.74
CA MET A 104 -5.78 -7.36 -2.64
C MET A 104 -6.32 -8.11 -1.42
N GLY A 105 -7.53 -7.77 -0.97
CA GLY A 105 -8.13 -8.37 0.22
C GLY A 105 -8.43 -9.85 0.06
N GLU A 106 -8.86 -10.30 -1.13
CA GLU A 106 -9.06 -11.72 -1.43
C GLU A 106 -7.75 -12.49 -1.48
N TYR A 107 -6.70 -11.90 -2.05
CA TYR A 107 -5.37 -12.48 -2.07
C TYR A 107 -4.84 -12.71 -0.64
N LEU A 108 -4.83 -11.67 0.20
CA LEU A 108 -4.39 -11.76 1.58
C LEU A 108 -5.26 -12.70 2.44
N SER A 109 -6.56 -12.79 2.11
CA SER A 109 -7.45 -13.73 2.77
C SER A 109 -7.16 -15.19 2.42
N LYS A 110 -6.80 -15.50 1.16
CA LYS A 110 -6.32 -16.82 0.75
C LYS A 110 -5.01 -17.20 1.45
N ALA A 111 -4.14 -16.23 1.68
CA ALA A 111 -2.91 -16.40 2.46
C ALA A 111 -3.16 -16.51 3.98
N ARG A 112 -4.41 -16.38 4.45
CA ARG A 112 -4.82 -16.38 5.86
C ARG A 112 -4.26 -15.19 6.66
N GLU A 113 -3.94 -14.10 6.00
CA GLU A 113 -3.44 -12.87 6.61
C GLU A 113 -4.57 -11.89 6.92
N MET A 114 -5.73 -12.06 6.26
CA MET A 114 -6.94 -11.30 6.50
C MET A 114 -8.18 -12.21 6.60
N LYS A 115 -9.23 -11.69 7.23
CA LYS A 115 -10.56 -12.29 7.25
C LYS A 115 -11.52 -11.48 6.41
N ILE A 116 -12.42 -12.15 5.68
CA ILE A 116 -13.49 -11.49 4.95
C ILE A 116 -14.75 -11.52 5.80
N LYS A 117 -15.34 -10.36 6.06
CA LYS A 117 -16.65 -10.20 6.68
C LYS A 117 -17.62 -9.59 5.68
N ASN A 118 -18.71 -10.28 5.37
CA ASN A 118 -19.77 -9.72 4.53
C ASN A 118 -20.73 -8.89 5.37
N VAL A 119 -21.01 -7.66 4.97
CA VAL A 119 -21.94 -6.75 5.63
C VAL A 119 -22.98 -6.22 4.64
N GLY A 120 -24.18 -5.88 5.14
CA GLY A 120 -25.28 -5.37 4.32
C GLY A 120 -26.30 -6.44 3.94
N PHE A 121 -27.59 -6.02 3.80
CA PHE A 121 -28.71 -6.93 3.57
C PHE A 121 -28.94 -7.22 2.07
N PHE A 122 -28.87 -6.18 1.22
CA PHE A 122 -29.14 -6.28 -0.21
C PHE A 122 -27.89 -6.24 -1.10
N LYS A 123 -26.90 -5.43 -0.75
CA LYS A 123 -25.59 -5.43 -1.41
C LYS A 123 -24.54 -5.85 -0.39
N LYS A 124 -24.11 -7.10 -0.47
CA LYS A 124 -23.07 -7.62 0.43
C LYS A 124 -21.75 -6.89 0.11
N LYS A 125 -21.35 -6.00 1.01
CA LYS A 125 -20.02 -5.39 0.99
C LYS A 125 -19.05 -6.32 1.71
N LYS A 126 -17.88 -6.54 1.13
CA LYS A 126 -16.79 -7.26 1.77
C LYS A 126 -15.98 -6.27 2.62
N LEU A 127 -15.79 -6.59 3.88
CA LEU A 127 -14.81 -5.95 4.73
C LEU A 127 -13.63 -6.90 4.91
N PHE A 128 -12.43 -6.37 4.77
CA PHE A 128 -11.20 -7.12 4.91
C PHE A 128 -10.54 -6.75 6.23
N ILE A 129 -10.50 -7.69 7.16
CA ILE A 129 -10.02 -7.47 8.53
C ILE A 129 -8.69 -8.20 8.68
N PRO A 130 -7.57 -7.48 8.85
CA PRO A 130 -6.26 -8.10 9.01
C PRO A 130 -6.19 -8.97 10.27
N MET A 131 -5.40 -10.02 10.19
CA MET A 131 -5.10 -10.84 11.37
C MET A 131 -4.21 -10.03 12.31
N LYS A 132 -4.54 -10.06 13.60
CA LYS A 132 -3.77 -9.29 14.59
C LYS A 132 -2.28 -9.63 14.59
N SER A 133 -1.93 -10.90 14.44
CA SER A 133 -0.53 -11.33 14.35
C SER A 133 0.22 -10.67 13.19
N CYS A 134 -0.43 -10.52 12.02
CA CYS A 134 0.19 -9.87 10.87
C CYS A 134 0.39 -8.37 11.12
N LEU A 135 -0.59 -7.70 11.74
CA LEU A 135 -0.44 -6.30 12.13
C LEU A 135 0.67 -6.11 13.17
N ASP A 136 0.69 -6.96 14.19
CA ASP A 136 1.72 -6.92 15.23
C ASP A 136 3.11 -7.07 14.60
N ASP A 137 3.28 -8.00 13.64
CA ASP A 137 4.53 -8.20 12.92
C ASP A 137 4.93 -6.98 12.08
N ILE A 138 3.97 -6.32 11.40
CA ILE A 138 4.23 -5.09 10.63
C ILE A 138 4.67 -3.97 11.58
N VAL A 139 3.95 -3.79 12.69
CA VAL A 139 4.23 -2.75 13.69
C VAL A 139 5.59 -2.95 14.35
N ILE A 140 5.95 -4.19 14.71
CA ILE A 140 7.27 -4.52 15.28
C ILE A 140 8.36 -4.18 14.27
N LYS A 141 8.25 -4.66 13.04
CA LYS A 141 9.23 -4.36 11.99
C LYS A 141 9.37 -2.87 11.72
N PHE A 142 8.24 -2.16 11.63
CA PHE A 142 8.24 -0.72 11.45
C PHE A 142 8.94 0.02 12.61
N SER A 143 8.66 -0.40 13.84
CA SER A 143 9.33 0.15 15.04
C SER A 143 10.84 -0.14 15.01
N ASP A 144 11.23 -1.37 14.69
CA ASP A 144 12.64 -1.75 14.58
C ASP A 144 13.38 -0.92 13.52
N ILE A 145 12.76 -0.69 12.36
CA ILE A 145 13.32 0.13 11.28
C ILE A 145 13.51 1.58 11.75
N VAL A 146 12.51 2.17 12.40
CA VAL A 146 12.58 3.56 12.89
C VAL A 146 13.69 3.72 13.92
N PHE A 147 13.85 2.77 14.84
CA PHE A 147 14.86 2.86 15.90
C PHE A 147 16.20 2.20 15.55
N SER A 148 16.30 1.48 14.43
CA SER A 148 17.59 1.01 13.96
C SER A 148 18.40 2.21 13.45
N ASN A 149 19.64 2.35 13.86
CA ASN A 149 20.55 3.35 13.29
C ASN A 149 21.01 2.99 11.87
N THR A 150 20.23 2.16 11.14
CA THR A 150 20.52 1.72 9.79
C THR A 150 19.90 2.68 8.76
N ILE A 151 20.47 2.68 7.56
CA ILE A 151 19.87 3.42 6.44
C ILE A 151 18.60 2.70 6.02
N MET A 152 17.47 3.39 6.04
CA MET A 152 16.19 2.86 5.56
C MET A 152 16.28 2.50 4.07
N SER A 153 15.73 1.36 3.70
CA SER A 153 15.56 0.98 2.29
C SER A 153 14.50 1.85 1.61
N GLU A 154 14.41 1.81 0.28
CA GLU A 154 13.34 2.51 -0.46
C GLU A 154 11.95 2.01 -0.04
N TYR A 155 11.80 0.71 0.18
CA TYR A 155 10.60 0.10 0.76
C TYR A 155 10.24 0.75 2.10
N ASP A 156 11.19 0.85 3.03
CA ASP A 156 10.95 1.38 4.37
C ASP A 156 10.56 2.87 4.34
N VAL A 157 11.25 3.66 3.51
CA VAL A 157 10.96 5.09 3.33
C VAL A 157 9.57 5.27 2.77
N LEU A 158 9.20 4.52 1.72
CA LEU A 158 7.90 4.65 1.09
C LEU A 158 6.79 4.22 2.05
N LEU A 159 6.89 3.04 2.67
CA LEU A 159 5.88 2.57 3.62
C LEU A 159 5.70 3.56 4.78
N THR A 160 6.79 4.04 5.37
CA THR A 160 6.77 5.04 6.43
C THR A 160 6.03 6.31 6.00
N THR A 161 6.34 6.80 4.80
CA THR A 161 5.69 8.00 4.25
C THR A 161 4.19 7.79 4.07
N LEU A 162 3.79 6.68 3.44
CA LEU A 162 2.39 6.38 3.21
C LEU A 162 1.59 6.21 4.50
N LEU A 163 2.17 5.54 5.51
CA LEU A 163 1.53 5.37 6.81
C LEU A 163 1.41 6.71 7.55
N ASN A 164 2.47 7.51 7.59
CA ASN A 164 2.45 8.81 8.27
C ASN A 164 1.43 9.78 7.67
N GLU A 165 1.20 9.73 6.37
CA GLU A 165 0.24 10.59 5.68
C GLU A 165 -1.23 10.18 5.90
N ASN A 166 -1.50 8.90 6.23
CA ASN A 166 -2.85 8.36 6.14
C ASN A 166 -3.42 7.81 7.44
N ILE A 167 -2.58 7.51 8.42
CA ILE A 167 -3.00 6.96 9.71
C ILE A 167 -2.24 7.63 10.86
N SER A 168 -2.80 7.50 12.05
CA SER A 168 -2.13 7.98 13.27
C SER A 168 -1.09 6.95 13.71
N ILE A 169 0.09 6.96 13.06
CA ILE A 169 1.16 6.00 13.35
C ILE A 169 1.72 6.11 14.78
N GLU A 170 1.42 7.20 15.49
CA GLU A 170 1.77 7.35 16.90
C GLU A 170 1.24 6.22 17.77
N SER A 171 0.07 5.65 17.40
CA SER A 171 -0.53 4.51 18.11
C SER A 171 0.31 3.23 18.03
N TYR A 172 1.25 3.14 17.09
CA TYR A 172 2.16 2.01 16.93
C TYR A 172 3.38 2.09 17.85
N PHE A 173 3.60 3.24 18.49
CA PHE A 173 4.70 3.44 19.40
C PHE A 173 4.19 3.61 20.83
N TYR A 174 4.98 3.12 21.79
CA TYR A 174 4.73 3.49 23.17
C TYR A 174 4.79 5.01 23.33
N TYR A 175 3.91 5.58 24.10
CA TYR A 175 3.82 7.03 24.33
C TYR A 175 5.19 7.68 24.63
N THR A 176 6.03 7.00 25.40
CA THR A 176 7.38 7.47 25.76
C THR A 176 8.37 7.44 24.60
N LYS A 177 8.12 6.66 23.55
CA LYS A 177 8.97 6.52 22.36
C LYS A 177 8.51 7.36 21.18
N TRP A 178 7.29 7.86 21.22
CA TRP A 178 6.73 8.64 20.12
C TRP A 178 7.53 9.91 19.77
N PRO A 179 7.98 10.75 20.71
CA PRO A 179 8.75 11.95 20.37
C PRO A 179 10.03 11.64 19.60
N GLU A 180 10.75 10.58 19.99
CA GLU A 180 11.97 10.12 19.32
C GLU A 180 11.65 9.56 17.92
N ALA A 181 10.63 8.71 17.82
CA ALA A 181 10.19 8.14 16.54
C ALA A 181 9.77 9.25 15.56
N LYS A 182 9.01 10.23 16.02
CA LYS A 182 8.54 11.36 15.22
C LYS A 182 9.72 12.15 14.62
N GLU A 183 10.73 12.45 15.41
CA GLU A 183 11.92 13.19 14.94
C GLU A 183 12.65 12.40 13.85
N ILE A 184 12.80 11.07 14.02
CA ILE A 184 13.46 10.20 13.03
C ILE A 184 12.65 10.16 11.73
N ILE A 185 11.34 9.99 11.82
CA ILE A 185 10.43 9.93 10.66
C ILE A 185 10.48 11.26 9.90
N GLU A 186 10.34 12.39 10.59
CA GLU A 186 10.40 13.72 9.97
C GLU A 186 11.74 13.97 9.25
N LYS A 187 12.85 13.59 9.87
CA LYS A 187 14.18 13.67 9.22
C LYS A 187 14.27 12.79 7.98
N THR A 188 13.73 11.58 8.03
CA THR A 188 13.73 10.66 6.91
C THR A 188 12.93 11.20 5.74
N MET A 189 11.76 11.81 6.00
CA MET A 189 10.91 12.40 4.98
C MET A 189 11.50 13.67 4.36
N GLN A 190 12.27 14.47 5.12
CA GLN A 190 12.92 15.68 4.61
C GLN A 190 14.11 15.39 3.69
N PHE A 191 14.73 14.22 3.83
CA PHE A 191 15.87 13.80 3.04
C PHE A 191 15.59 12.48 2.33
N PRO A 192 14.71 12.47 1.30
CA PRO A 192 14.57 11.28 0.49
C PRO A 192 15.93 10.97 -0.13
N ARG A 193 16.61 9.98 0.42
CA ARG A 193 17.92 9.53 -0.08
C ARG A 193 17.73 8.76 -1.37
N ALA A 194 17.30 9.43 -2.42
CA ALA A 194 17.53 8.95 -3.77
C ALA A 194 19.02 9.12 -4.08
N LYS A 195 19.86 8.24 -3.59
CA LYS A 195 21.12 7.99 -4.25
C LYS A 195 20.78 7.16 -5.49
N LYS A 196 20.68 7.84 -6.63
CA LYS A 196 20.91 7.21 -7.92
C LYS A 196 22.29 6.56 -7.86
N VAL A 197 22.34 5.26 -7.94
CA VAL A 197 23.51 4.51 -8.37
C VAL A 197 23.43 4.36 -9.88
#